data_dc386a4f1b5892fe502c7ef3e807b905
#
_entry.id   dc386a4f1b5892fe502c7ef3e807b905
#
_cell.length_a   1.000
_cell.length_b   1.000
_cell.length_c   1.000
_cell.angle_alpha   90.00
_cell.angle_beta   90.00
_cell.angle_gamma   90.00
#
_symmetry.space_group_name_H-M   'P 1'
#
loop_
_entity.id
_entity.type
_entity.pdbx_description
1 polymer ?
#
loop_
_entity_poly.entity_id
_entity_poly.type
_entity_poly.pdbx_seq_one_letter_code
_entity_poly.pdbx_strand_id
1 'polypeptide(L)'
;RRSPGQEGAFSGRALRLVTDREVAGALNSHLFPGVKEMLVELRRRGIKTGILTRNCLEAVTAIFPDIRVYSDAVVTRDDTERVKPHPDHIRAVLRILNEEPVHSAMVGDHPMDILVGKGVGALSIGVLTGYSGMADLEGAGADLILERASDITNCLV
;
A
#
# COMPACT_ATOMS: atom_id res chain seq x y z
N ARG A 1 -18.67 -28.22 17.97
CA ARG A 1 -17.83 -27.12 18.54
C ARG A 1 -16.39 -27.58 18.49
N ARG A 2 -15.53 -26.82 17.80
CA ARG A 2 -14.09 -27.10 17.78
C ARG A 2 -13.47 -26.59 19.09
N SER A 3 -12.45 -27.28 19.59
CA SER A 3 -11.74 -26.84 20.79
C SER A 3 -10.83 -25.64 20.47
N PRO A 4 -10.53 -24.73 21.43
CA PRO A 4 -9.71 -23.54 21.21
C PRO A 4 -8.34 -23.82 20.55
N GLY A 5 -7.72 -24.97 20.84
CA GLY A 5 -6.45 -25.38 20.25
C GLY A 5 -6.55 -25.78 18.76
N GLN A 6 -7.72 -26.25 18.31
CA GLN A 6 -7.97 -26.60 16.90
C GLN A 6 -8.25 -25.34 16.05
N GLU A 7 -8.85 -24.32 16.62
CA GLU A 7 -9.07 -23.03 15.95
C GLU A 7 -7.76 -22.29 15.73
N GLY A 8 -6.87 -22.26 16.71
CA GLY A 8 -5.54 -21.66 16.58
C GLY A 8 -4.66 -22.37 15.56
N ALA A 9 -4.67 -23.72 15.54
CA ALA A 9 -3.94 -24.50 14.55
C ALA A 9 -4.49 -24.33 13.12
N PHE A 10 -5.81 -24.22 12.97
CA PHE A 10 -6.45 -23.98 11.68
C PHE A 10 -6.12 -22.56 11.15
N SER A 11 -6.22 -21.53 12.01
CA SER A 11 -5.87 -20.16 11.67
C SER A 11 -4.40 -20.03 11.26
N GLY A 12 -3.47 -20.67 11.98
CA GLY A 12 -2.05 -20.65 11.64
C GLY A 12 -1.71 -21.37 10.31
N ARG A 13 -2.47 -22.44 9.98
CA ARG A 13 -2.31 -23.14 8.71
C ARG A 13 -2.89 -22.34 7.52
N ALA A 14 -4.04 -21.71 7.73
CA ALA A 14 -4.66 -20.83 6.73
C ALA A 14 -3.77 -19.61 6.44
N LEU A 15 -3.21 -18.98 7.46
CA LEU A 15 -2.31 -17.84 7.31
C LEU A 15 -1.04 -18.22 6.54
N ARG A 16 -0.44 -19.38 6.82
CA ARG A 16 0.71 -19.89 6.06
C ARG A 16 0.39 -20.06 4.57
N LEU A 17 -0.74 -20.68 4.23
CA LEU A 17 -1.15 -20.85 2.84
C LEU A 17 -1.32 -19.51 2.11
N VAL A 18 -1.82 -18.48 2.79
CA VAL A 18 -1.93 -17.13 2.22
C VAL A 18 -0.54 -16.54 2.01
N THR A 19 0.35 -16.62 3.01
CA THR A 19 1.74 -16.15 2.90
C THR A 19 2.48 -16.83 1.74
N ASP A 20 2.41 -18.16 1.65
CA ASP A 20 3.05 -18.93 0.58
C ASP A 20 2.57 -18.48 -0.82
N ARG A 21 1.28 -18.18 -0.96
CA ARG A 21 0.73 -17.67 -2.22
C ARG A 21 1.18 -16.25 -2.53
N GLU A 22 1.24 -15.37 -1.54
CA GLU A 22 1.73 -14.00 -1.72
C GLU A 22 3.21 -14.01 -2.12
N VAL A 23 4.04 -14.79 -1.45
CA VAL A 23 5.46 -14.93 -1.78
C VAL A 23 5.66 -15.54 -3.17
N ALA A 24 4.93 -16.59 -3.51
CA ALA A 24 4.99 -17.19 -4.85
C ALA A 24 4.56 -16.19 -5.95
N GLY A 25 3.55 -15.37 -5.69
CA GLY A 25 3.15 -14.28 -6.59
C GLY A 25 4.22 -13.20 -6.71
N ALA A 26 4.84 -12.84 -5.59
CA ALA A 26 5.92 -11.85 -5.53
C ALA A 26 7.16 -12.25 -6.34
N LEU A 27 7.55 -13.53 -6.30
CA LEU A 27 8.71 -14.04 -7.05
C LEU A 27 8.52 -13.94 -8.59
N ASN A 28 7.29 -13.84 -9.07
CA ASN A 28 6.95 -13.63 -10.48
C ASN A 28 6.64 -12.16 -10.81
N SER A 29 6.81 -11.26 -9.85
CA SER A 29 6.52 -9.83 -9.97
C SER A 29 7.81 -9.01 -9.92
N HIS A 30 7.72 -7.79 -10.35
CA HIS A 30 8.85 -6.84 -10.30
C HIS A 30 8.34 -5.44 -9.97
N LEU A 31 9.24 -4.62 -9.47
CA LEU A 31 8.96 -3.21 -9.25
C LEU A 31 8.76 -2.49 -10.59
N PHE A 32 7.72 -1.67 -10.68
CA PHE A 32 7.50 -0.87 -11.89
C PHE A 32 8.68 0.08 -12.15
N PRO A 33 9.05 0.31 -13.43
CA PRO A 33 10.09 1.27 -13.79
C PRO A 33 9.82 2.67 -13.23
N GLY A 34 10.87 3.33 -12.76
CA GLY A 34 10.79 4.71 -12.25
C GLY A 34 10.36 4.84 -10.79
N VAL A 35 9.97 3.74 -10.12
CA VAL A 35 9.50 3.82 -8.71
C VAL A 35 10.63 4.20 -7.76
N LYS A 36 11.82 3.64 -7.91
CA LYS A 36 12.96 3.99 -7.05
C LYS A 36 13.37 5.45 -7.24
N GLU A 37 13.45 5.90 -8.47
CA GLU A 37 13.77 7.27 -8.85
C GLU A 37 12.73 8.25 -8.30
N MET A 38 11.46 7.92 -8.40
CA MET A 38 10.36 8.68 -7.81
C MET A 38 10.53 8.83 -6.28
N LEU A 39 10.77 7.73 -5.57
CA LEU A 39 10.93 7.75 -4.11
C LEU A 39 12.14 8.60 -3.68
N VAL A 40 13.25 8.52 -4.41
CA VAL A 40 14.43 9.38 -4.19
C VAL A 40 14.08 10.86 -4.42
N GLU A 41 13.36 11.17 -5.50
CA GLU A 41 12.97 12.54 -5.81
C GLU A 41 11.98 13.12 -4.80
N LEU A 42 10.99 12.34 -4.35
CA LEU A 42 10.07 12.75 -3.29
C LEU A 42 10.84 13.10 -1.99
N ARG A 43 11.78 12.25 -1.59
CA ARG A 43 12.63 12.49 -0.42
C ARG A 43 13.49 13.76 -0.61
N ARG A 44 14.06 13.99 -1.79
CA ARG A 44 14.82 15.20 -2.11
C ARG A 44 13.99 16.48 -1.95
N ARG A 45 12.67 16.39 -2.20
CA ARG A 45 11.72 17.49 -1.99
C ARG A 45 11.21 17.58 -0.55
N GLY A 46 11.71 16.75 0.36
CA GLY A 46 11.28 16.73 1.76
C GLY A 46 9.92 16.05 1.99
N ILE A 47 9.43 15.28 1.00
CA ILE A 47 8.16 14.56 1.09
C ILE A 47 8.44 13.17 1.68
N LYS A 48 7.82 12.88 2.81
CA LYS A 48 7.88 11.56 3.43
C LYS A 48 7.05 10.56 2.66
N THR A 49 7.54 9.32 2.60
CA THR A 49 6.87 8.25 1.86
C THR A 49 6.57 7.04 2.75
N GLY A 50 5.37 6.52 2.64
CA GLY A 50 4.93 5.32 3.33
C GLY A 50 4.37 4.28 2.37
N ILE A 51 4.76 3.03 2.56
CA ILE A 51 4.21 1.89 1.82
C ILE A 51 3.16 1.21 2.67
N LEU A 52 1.99 1.02 2.07
CA LEU A 52 0.80 0.44 2.69
C LEU A 52 0.30 -0.75 1.86
N THR A 53 0.42 -1.97 2.37
CA THR A 53 0.06 -3.17 1.61
C THR A 53 -0.67 -4.22 2.44
N ARG A 54 -1.56 -4.98 1.79
CA ARG A 54 -2.21 -6.16 2.38
C ARG A 54 -1.37 -7.43 2.28
N ASN A 55 -0.24 -7.38 1.58
CA ASN A 55 0.69 -8.49 1.52
C ASN A 55 1.53 -8.58 2.81
N CYS A 56 2.07 -9.75 3.09
CA CYS A 56 3.04 -9.93 4.17
C CYS A 56 4.39 -9.26 3.84
N LEU A 57 5.19 -8.98 4.87
CA LEU A 57 6.50 -8.35 4.70
C LEU A 57 7.43 -9.18 3.80
N GLU A 58 7.37 -10.51 3.90
CA GLU A 58 8.20 -11.42 3.11
C GLU A 58 7.92 -11.25 1.61
N ALA A 59 6.66 -11.19 1.19
CA ALA A 59 6.28 -10.94 -0.20
C ALA A 59 6.73 -9.55 -0.69
N VAL A 60 6.61 -8.53 0.14
CA VAL A 60 7.07 -7.17 -0.18
C VAL A 60 8.58 -7.14 -0.40
N THR A 61 9.35 -7.75 0.49
CA THR A 61 10.81 -7.76 0.39
C THR A 61 11.34 -8.67 -0.71
N ALA A 62 10.56 -9.66 -1.15
CA ALA A 62 10.89 -10.45 -2.34
C ALA A 62 10.87 -9.60 -3.63
N ILE A 63 9.96 -8.60 -3.73
CA ILE A 63 9.87 -7.68 -4.88
C ILE A 63 10.83 -6.50 -4.71
N PHE A 64 10.95 -5.97 -3.49
CA PHE A 64 11.68 -4.76 -3.19
C PHE A 64 12.54 -4.95 -1.90
N PRO A 65 13.68 -5.65 -2.00
CA PRO A 65 14.50 -6.02 -0.83
C PRO A 65 14.98 -4.81 -0.01
N ASP A 66 15.29 -3.71 -0.67
CA ASP A 66 15.79 -2.47 -0.09
C ASP A 66 14.69 -1.41 0.15
N ILE A 67 13.41 -1.81 0.24
CA ILE A 67 12.26 -0.92 0.42
C ILE A 67 12.43 0.08 1.58
N ARG A 68 13.03 -0.36 2.68
CA ARG A 68 13.26 0.49 3.88
C ARG A 68 14.37 1.53 3.67
N VAL A 69 15.16 1.42 2.62
CA VAL A 69 16.13 2.45 2.21
C VAL A 69 15.42 3.57 1.45
N TYR A 70 14.36 3.22 0.71
CA TYR A 70 13.65 4.15 -0.18
C TYR A 70 12.41 4.78 0.44
N SER A 71 11.82 4.17 1.48
CA SER A 71 10.59 4.66 2.14
C SER A 71 10.81 4.89 3.64
N ASP A 72 10.07 5.86 4.19
CA ASP A 72 10.17 6.27 5.59
C ASP A 72 9.30 5.41 6.50
N ALA A 73 8.28 4.75 5.94
CA ALA A 73 7.44 3.77 6.62
C ALA A 73 7.04 2.63 5.69
N VAL A 74 6.97 1.41 6.25
CA VAL A 74 6.42 0.23 5.57
C VAL A 74 5.46 -0.44 6.55
N VAL A 75 4.18 -0.50 6.18
CA VAL A 75 3.12 -1.14 6.97
C VAL A 75 2.46 -2.21 6.11
N THR A 76 2.61 -3.43 6.54
CA THR A 76 2.07 -4.63 5.90
C THR A 76 0.83 -5.14 6.64
N ARG A 77 0.23 -6.24 6.18
CA ARG A 77 -0.86 -6.87 6.93
C ARG A 77 -0.41 -7.40 8.30
N ASP A 78 0.88 -7.67 8.46
CA ASP A 78 1.41 -8.24 9.70
C ASP A 78 1.56 -7.17 10.81
N ASP A 79 1.47 -5.89 10.45
CA ASP A 79 1.66 -4.75 11.35
C ASP A 79 0.34 -4.18 11.91
N THR A 80 -0.82 -4.68 11.48
CA THR A 80 -2.14 -4.18 11.91
C THR A 80 -3.20 -5.28 11.91
N GLU A 81 -4.12 -5.22 12.87
CA GLU A 81 -5.25 -6.16 12.93
C GLU A 81 -6.26 -5.95 11.79
N ARG A 82 -6.40 -4.74 11.30
CA ARG A 82 -7.37 -4.35 10.29
C ARG A 82 -6.72 -3.64 9.12
N VAL A 83 -6.64 -4.36 7.99
CA VAL A 83 -6.07 -3.86 6.74
C VAL A 83 -7.11 -3.12 5.88
N LYS A 84 -6.65 -2.45 4.80
CA LYS A 84 -7.53 -1.81 3.80
C LYS A 84 -8.71 -2.72 3.43
N PRO A 85 -9.95 -2.21 3.39
CA PRO A 85 -10.36 -0.80 3.37
C PRO A 85 -10.51 -0.15 4.76
N HIS A 86 -10.12 -0.83 5.86
CA HIS A 86 -10.25 -0.26 7.19
C HIS A 86 -9.27 0.91 7.39
N PRO A 87 -9.71 2.05 7.98
CA PRO A 87 -8.88 3.25 8.13
C PRO A 87 -7.69 3.09 9.08
N ASP A 88 -7.70 2.08 9.95
CA ASP A 88 -6.58 1.82 10.86
C ASP A 88 -5.28 1.55 10.11
N HIS A 89 -5.37 0.94 8.92
CA HIS A 89 -4.22 0.62 8.12
C HIS A 89 -3.47 1.88 7.65
N ILE A 90 -4.17 2.85 7.06
CA ILE A 90 -3.55 4.13 6.65
C ILE A 90 -3.13 4.96 7.87
N ARG A 91 -3.91 4.96 8.95
CA ARG A 91 -3.56 5.65 10.19
C ARG A 91 -2.27 5.11 10.84
N ALA A 92 -1.98 3.82 10.67
CA ALA A 92 -0.72 3.24 11.15
C ALA A 92 0.48 3.86 10.42
N VAL A 93 0.42 4.01 9.10
CA VAL A 93 1.47 4.70 8.32
C VAL A 93 1.59 6.16 8.74
N LEU A 94 0.48 6.88 8.79
CA LEU A 94 0.48 8.32 9.14
C LEU A 94 1.09 8.58 10.52
N ARG A 95 0.83 7.72 11.50
CA ARG A 95 1.46 7.81 12.83
C ARG A 95 2.97 7.63 12.78
N ILE A 96 3.48 6.67 11.99
CA ILE A 96 4.93 6.45 11.82
C ILE A 96 5.57 7.67 11.16
N LEU A 97 4.93 8.21 10.14
CA LEU A 97 5.40 9.39 9.42
C LEU A 97 5.25 10.69 10.23
N ASN A 98 4.46 10.67 11.31
CA ASN A 98 4.04 11.86 12.07
C ASN A 98 3.42 12.91 11.14
N GLU A 99 2.41 12.47 10.37
CA GLU A 99 1.70 13.31 9.41
C GLU A 99 0.18 13.22 9.61
N GLU A 100 -0.50 14.32 9.28
CA GLU A 100 -1.96 14.40 9.31
C GLU A 100 -2.54 13.98 7.95
N PRO A 101 -3.73 13.36 7.92
CA PRO A 101 -4.36 12.93 6.67
C PRO A 101 -4.53 14.08 5.65
N VAL A 102 -4.89 15.28 6.11
CA VAL A 102 -5.12 16.46 5.27
C VAL A 102 -3.86 16.93 4.52
N HIS A 103 -2.69 16.58 5.01
CA HIS A 103 -1.39 16.88 4.38
C HIS A 103 -0.78 15.68 3.66
N SER A 104 -1.58 14.64 3.41
CA SER A 104 -1.11 13.40 2.80
C SER A 104 -1.92 13.00 1.58
N ALA A 105 -1.31 12.17 0.75
CA ALA A 105 -1.96 11.55 -0.40
C ALA A 105 -1.86 10.03 -0.30
N MET A 106 -2.98 9.34 -0.55
CA MET A 106 -3.01 7.90 -0.81
C MET A 106 -2.92 7.68 -2.31
N VAL A 107 -1.91 6.92 -2.74
CA VAL A 107 -1.70 6.57 -4.16
C VAL A 107 -1.88 5.07 -4.32
N GLY A 108 -2.73 4.63 -5.24
CA GLY A 108 -2.96 3.20 -5.46
C GLY A 108 -3.72 2.89 -6.74
N ASP A 109 -3.70 1.61 -7.12
CA ASP A 109 -4.27 1.09 -8.36
C ASP A 109 -5.63 0.40 -8.17
N HIS A 110 -6.15 0.41 -6.95
CA HIS A 110 -7.38 -0.29 -6.61
C HIS A 110 -8.40 0.66 -5.96
N PRO A 111 -9.73 0.52 -6.23
CA PRO A 111 -10.78 1.33 -5.58
C PRO A 111 -10.67 1.39 -4.05
N MET A 112 -10.20 0.32 -3.43
CA MET A 112 -9.97 0.25 -2.00
C MET A 112 -8.92 1.25 -1.49
N ASP A 113 -7.93 1.58 -2.30
CA ASP A 113 -6.90 2.59 -1.98
C ASP A 113 -7.52 3.98 -1.95
N ILE A 114 -8.36 4.27 -2.95
CA ILE A 114 -9.10 5.51 -3.03
C ILE A 114 -10.03 5.66 -1.83
N LEU A 115 -10.83 4.63 -1.55
CA LEU A 115 -11.80 4.65 -0.44
C LEU A 115 -11.12 4.84 0.93
N VAL A 116 -9.98 4.19 1.18
CA VAL A 116 -9.29 4.34 2.47
C VAL A 116 -8.67 5.72 2.64
N GLY A 117 -8.14 6.32 1.56
CA GLY A 117 -7.64 7.70 1.56
C GLY A 117 -8.75 8.70 1.85
N LYS A 118 -9.85 8.62 1.07
CA LYS A 118 -11.05 9.47 1.28
C LYS A 118 -11.62 9.32 2.69
N GLY A 119 -11.68 8.09 3.20
CA GLY A 119 -12.25 7.77 4.52
C GLY A 119 -11.50 8.43 5.69
N VAL A 120 -10.27 8.89 5.48
CA VAL A 120 -9.50 9.64 6.50
C VAL A 120 -9.30 11.11 6.13
N GLY A 121 -9.73 11.55 4.95
CA GLY A 121 -9.58 12.93 4.48
C GLY A 121 -8.22 13.21 3.83
N ALA A 122 -7.51 12.19 3.35
CA ALA A 122 -6.33 12.32 2.52
C ALA A 122 -6.70 12.52 1.05
N LEU A 123 -5.85 13.20 0.28
CA LEU A 123 -5.95 13.23 -1.18
C LEU A 123 -5.85 11.79 -1.71
N SER A 124 -6.72 11.41 -2.65
CA SER A 124 -6.77 10.04 -3.16
C SER A 124 -6.47 10.01 -4.66
N ILE A 125 -5.31 9.44 -4.99
CA ILE A 125 -4.77 9.41 -6.36
C ILE A 125 -4.80 7.99 -6.89
N GLY A 126 -5.51 7.79 -7.99
CA GLY A 126 -5.53 6.53 -8.74
C GLY A 126 -4.35 6.42 -9.70
N VAL A 127 -3.84 5.21 -9.93
CA VAL A 127 -2.84 4.94 -10.97
C VAL A 127 -3.29 3.78 -11.87
N LEU A 128 -3.04 3.90 -13.18
CA LEU A 128 -3.52 2.96 -14.20
C LEU A 128 -2.57 1.80 -14.49
N THR A 129 -1.42 1.73 -13.82
CA THR A 129 -0.42 0.65 -14.01
C THR A 129 -0.78 -0.66 -13.32
N GLY A 130 -1.89 -0.73 -12.62
CA GLY A 130 -2.24 -1.88 -11.79
C GLY A 130 -3.49 -2.62 -12.25
N TYR A 131 -4.32 -2.98 -11.27
CA TYR A 131 -5.45 -3.88 -11.44
C TYR A 131 -6.69 -3.23 -12.06
N SER A 132 -6.96 -1.96 -11.75
CA SER A 132 -8.23 -1.30 -12.08
C SER A 132 -8.10 -0.31 -13.23
N GLY A 133 -9.18 -0.18 -13.99
CA GLY A 133 -9.29 0.83 -15.03
C GLY A 133 -9.74 2.20 -14.50
N MET A 134 -9.74 3.19 -15.38
CA MET A 134 -10.12 4.57 -15.06
C MET A 134 -11.52 4.65 -14.44
N ALA A 135 -12.52 3.97 -15.03
CA ALA A 135 -13.90 4.01 -14.56
C ALA A 135 -14.05 3.47 -13.10
N ASP A 136 -13.25 2.49 -12.71
CA ASP A 136 -13.28 1.93 -11.36
C ASP A 136 -12.74 2.94 -10.34
N LEU A 137 -11.64 3.62 -10.70
CA LEU A 137 -10.99 4.62 -9.84
C LEU A 137 -11.83 5.90 -9.74
N GLU A 138 -12.42 6.36 -10.86
CA GLU A 138 -13.38 7.47 -10.87
C GLU A 138 -14.62 7.13 -10.02
N GLY A 139 -15.17 5.92 -10.19
CA GLY A 139 -16.31 5.44 -9.42
C GLY A 139 -16.05 5.36 -7.92
N ALA A 140 -14.80 5.12 -7.51
CA ALA A 140 -14.38 5.17 -6.11
C ALA A 140 -14.15 6.60 -5.59
N GLY A 141 -14.17 7.60 -6.47
CA GLY A 141 -14.01 9.02 -6.14
C GLY A 141 -12.57 9.49 -6.06
N ALA A 142 -11.67 8.97 -6.90
CA ALA A 142 -10.31 9.47 -7.00
C ALA A 142 -10.29 10.98 -7.31
N ASP A 143 -9.46 11.73 -6.59
CA ASP A 143 -9.31 13.17 -6.79
C ASP A 143 -8.42 13.47 -8.02
N LEU A 144 -7.53 12.54 -8.35
CA LEU A 144 -6.65 12.59 -9.50
C LEU A 144 -6.39 11.16 -9.99
N ILE A 145 -6.23 10.98 -11.30
CA ILE A 145 -5.81 9.71 -11.89
C ILE A 145 -4.58 9.95 -12.76
N LEU A 146 -3.54 9.16 -12.54
CA LEU A 146 -2.27 9.21 -13.25
C LEU A 146 -2.05 7.91 -14.05
N GLU A 147 -1.30 7.99 -15.13
CA GLU A 147 -0.90 6.80 -15.87
C GLU A 147 -0.04 5.87 -15.01
N ARG A 148 0.90 6.45 -14.25
CA ARG A 148 1.85 5.72 -13.39
C ARG A 148 2.06 6.43 -12.07
N ALA A 149 2.43 5.69 -11.03
CA ALA A 149 2.80 6.28 -9.75
C ALA A 149 4.00 7.26 -9.87
N SER A 150 4.96 6.97 -10.75
CA SER A 150 6.11 7.85 -11.01
C SER A 150 5.74 9.25 -11.53
N ASP A 151 4.57 9.40 -12.14
CA ASP A 151 4.13 10.67 -12.70
C ASP A 151 3.75 11.70 -11.62
N ILE A 152 3.60 11.25 -10.37
CA ILE A 152 3.29 12.13 -9.23
C ILE A 152 4.33 13.24 -9.07
N THR A 153 5.58 12.98 -9.39
CA THR A 153 6.66 13.97 -9.30
C THR A 153 6.46 15.17 -10.21
N ASN A 154 5.67 15.01 -11.28
CA ASN A 154 5.33 16.07 -12.22
C ASN A 154 4.16 16.92 -11.74
N CYS A 155 3.37 16.42 -10.77
CA CYS A 155 2.20 17.11 -10.24
C CYS A 155 2.52 17.95 -8.99
N LEU A 156 3.70 17.76 -8.40
CA LEU A 156 4.16 18.47 -7.22
C LEU A 156 4.94 19.72 -7.64
N VAL A 157 4.32 20.87 -7.46
CA VAL A 157 4.90 22.20 -7.73
C VAL A 157 5.64 22.70 -6.50
#